data_bd0731a5a0e3470dfdec34e07b489dbc
#
_entry.id   bd0731a5a0e3470dfdec34e07b489dbc
#
_cell.length_a   1.000
_cell.length_b   1.000
_cell.length_c   1.000
_cell.angle_alpha   90.00
_cell.angle_beta   90.00
_cell.angle_gamma   90.00
#
_symmetry.space_group_name_H-M   'P 1'
#
loop_
_entity.id
_entity.type
_entity.pdbx_description
1 polymer ?
#
loop_
_entity_poly.entity_id
_entity_poly.type
_entity_poly.pdbx_seq_one_letter_code
_entity_poly.pdbx_strand_id
1 'polypeptide(L)' 'RQKGREYSVDVRDKTLYIHTNDDHPNFRIATASLDAPDQWTTLIAGSDDVYITDLSIFRDYFVLETREGGLDQIDVRSY' A
#
# COMPACT_ATOMS: atom_id res chain seq x y z
N ARG A 1 2.51 -13.96 15.19
CA ARG A 1 2.43 -12.67 14.55
C ARG A 1 3.42 -11.69 15.15
N GLN A 2 4.07 -10.95 14.34
CA GLN A 2 5.09 -10.01 14.76
C GLN A 2 4.47 -8.72 15.29
N LYS A 3 4.89 -8.34 16.49
CA LYS A 3 4.36 -7.16 17.15
C LYS A 3 4.85 -5.89 16.45
N GLY A 4 3.96 -4.93 16.23
CA GLY A 4 4.30 -3.65 15.60
C GLY A 4 4.30 -3.69 14.09
N ARG A 5 4.13 -4.86 13.51
CA ARG A 5 4.07 -5.01 12.06
C ARG A 5 2.61 -5.15 11.64
N GLU A 6 2.17 -4.28 10.75
CA GLU A 6 0.80 -4.27 10.28
C GLU A 6 0.78 -4.35 8.77
N TYR A 7 -0.24 -4.99 8.24
CA TYR A 7 -0.46 -5.00 6.82
C TYR A 7 -1.91 -5.30 6.50
N SER A 8 -2.36 -4.86 5.34
CA SER A 8 -3.64 -5.23 4.79
C SER A 8 -3.45 -5.57 3.32
N VAL A 9 -4.32 -6.42 2.79
CA VAL A 9 -4.19 -6.94 1.44
C VAL A 9 -5.52 -6.80 0.72
N ASP A 10 -5.46 -6.26 -0.50
CA ASP A 10 -6.58 -6.25 -1.43
C ASP A 10 -6.17 -6.99 -2.69
N VAL A 11 -7.15 -7.60 -3.35
CA VAL A 11 -6.92 -8.37 -4.56
C VAL A 11 -7.62 -7.70 -5.73
N ARG A 12 -6.90 -7.51 -6.82
CA ARG A 12 -7.47 -7.05 -8.07
C ARG A 12 -6.91 -7.91 -9.21
N ASP A 13 -7.82 -8.53 -9.95
CA ASP A 13 -7.44 -9.46 -11.01
C ASP A 13 -6.59 -10.57 -10.39
N LYS A 14 -5.39 -10.79 -10.74
CA LYS A 14 -4.54 -11.80 -10.13
C LYS A 14 -3.38 -11.18 -9.37
N THR A 15 -3.57 -9.96 -8.92
CA THR A 15 -2.54 -9.19 -8.22
C THR A 15 -2.99 -8.83 -6.82
N LEU A 16 -2.11 -9.08 -5.86
CA LEU A 16 -2.29 -8.64 -4.49
C LEU A 16 -1.71 -7.25 -4.33
N TYR A 17 -2.44 -6.38 -3.65
CA TYR A 17 -1.98 -5.04 -3.30
C TYR A 17 -1.87 -4.97 -1.79
N ILE A 18 -0.68 -4.67 -1.30
CA ILE A 18 -0.32 -4.83 0.11
C ILE A 18 0.06 -3.47 0.69
N HIS A 19 -0.65 -3.06 1.71
CA HIS A 19 -0.36 -1.85 2.49
C HIS A 19 0.29 -2.31 3.77
N THR A 20 1.56 -1.99 3.97
CA THR A 20 2.32 -2.58 5.07
C THR A 20 3.38 -1.62 5.61
N ASN A 21 3.70 -1.77 6.88
CA ASN A 21 4.78 -1.05 7.54
C ASN A 21 6.00 -1.93 7.80
N ASP A 22 6.17 -2.99 7.02
CA ASP A 22 7.25 -3.95 7.24
C ASP A 22 8.64 -3.36 6.99
N ASP A 23 8.74 -2.41 6.06
CA ASP A 23 10.02 -1.83 5.65
C ASP A 23 10.16 -0.38 6.10
N HIS A 24 9.06 0.32 6.29
CA HIS A 24 9.06 1.73 6.65
C HIS A 24 7.90 2.03 7.59
N PRO A 25 8.13 2.78 8.68
CA PRO A 25 7.06 3.07 9.65
C PRO A 25 5.88 3.85 9.07
N ASN A 26 6.11 4.62 8.00
CA ASN A 26 5.05 5.36 7.32
C ASN A 26 4.33 4.54 6.26
N PHE A 27 4.60 3.25 6.21
CA PHE A 27 4.00 2.28 5.31
C PHE A 27 4.51 2.40 3.89
N ARG A 28 4.34 1.34 3.14
CA ARG A 28 4.59 1.28 1.71
C ARG A 28 3.49 0.47 1.05
N ILE A 29 3.37 0.61 -0.25
CA ILE A 29 2.47 -0.20 -1.05
C ILE A 29 3.33 -1.20 -1.85
N ALA A 30 3.02 -2.45 -1.71
CA ALA A 30 3.69 -3.51 -2.45
C ALA A 30 2.68 -4.30 -3.25
N THR A 31 3.16 -5.02 -4.24
CA THR A 31 2.33 -5.90 -5.05
C THR A 31 2.96 -7.29 -5.10
N ALA A 32 2.11 -8.28 -5.30
CA ALA A 32 2.54 -9.65 -5.50
C ALA A 32 1.56 -10.36 -6.42
N SER A 33 2.03 -11.36 -7.15
CA SER A 33 1.15 -12.20 -7.95
C SER A 33 0.48 -13.24 -7.05
N LEU A 34 -0.74 -13.62 -7.38
CA LEU A 34 -1.40 -14.73 -6.69
C LEU A 34 -0.62 -16.03 -6.85
N ASP A 35 0.17 -16.16 -7.90
CA ASP A 35 1.01 -17.33 -8.13
C ASP A 35 2.28 -17.33 -7.27
N ALA A 36 2.69 -16.16 -6.79
CA ALA A 36 3.88 -16.02 -5.94
C ALA A 36 3.59 -14.96 -4.86
N PRO A 37 2.70 -15.26 -3.91
CA PRO A 37 2.23 -14.26 -2.95
C PRO A 37 3.28 -13.82 -1.93
N ASP A 38 4.38 -14.53 -1.84
CA ASP A 38 5.47 -14.19 -0.94
C ASP A 38 6.58 -13.37 -1.61
N GLN A 39 6.45 -13.09 -2.90
CA GLN A 39 7.42 -12.28 -3.64
C GLN A 39 6.86 -10.89 -3.88
N TRP A 40 7.13 -10.01 -2.93
CA TRP A 40 6.59 -8.65 -2.94
C TRP A 40 7.49 -7.70 -3.71
N THR A 41 6.87 -6.87 -4.53
CA THR A 41 7.55 -5.80 -5.27
C THR A 41 7.00 -4.47 -4.81
N THR A 42 7.86 -3.52 -4.48
CA THR A 42 7.43 -2.22 -4.02
C THR A 42 6.81 -1.43 -5.18
N LEU A 43 5.56 -1.03 -5.00
CA LEU A 43 4.86 -0.17 -5.95
C LEU A 43 5.05 1.29 -5.57
N ILE A 44 4.86 1.61 -4.28
CA ILE A 44 5.08 2.95 -3.76
C ILE A 44 5.94 2.80 -2.51
N ALA A 45 7.14 3.35 -2.57
CA ALA A 45 8.10 3.24 -1.47
C ALA A 45 7.66 4.09 -0.28
N GLY A 46 8.04 3.64 0.91
CA GLY A 46 7.82 4.42 2.12
C GLY A 46 8.60 5.73 2.09
N SER A 47 8.11 6.74 2.78
CA SER A 47 8.70 8.07 2.82
C SER A 47 8.64 8.63 4.23
N ASP A 48 9.66 9.37 4.63
CA ASP A 48 9.66 10.05 5.91
C ASP A 48 8.67 11.21 5.95
N ASP A 49 8.31 11.73 4.79
CA ASP A 49 7.46 12.91 4.68
C ASP A 49 5.99 12.59 4.48
N VAL A 50 5.69 11.39 4.00
CA VAL A 50 4.33 11.02 3.62
C VAL A 50 3.94 9.73 4.33
N TYR A 51 2.89 9.80 5.11
CA TYR A 51 2.33 8.64 5.79
C TYR A 51 1.15 8.10 4.97
N ILE A 52 1.25 6.84 4.54
CA ILE A 52 0.18 6.22 3.78
C ILE A 52 -0.83 5.64 4.78
N THR A 53 -2.01 6.27 4.86
CA THR A 53 -3.01 5.89 5.85
C THR A 53 -3.92 4.77 5.38
N ASP A 54 -4.18 4.70 4.07
CA ASP A 54 -5.07 3.67 3.55
C ASP A 54 -4.88 3.51 2.05
N LEU A 55 -5.34 2.36 1.55
CA LEU A 55 -5.35 2.04 0.13
C LEU A 55 -6.67 1.38 -0.20
N SER A 56 -7.36 1.89 -1.22
CA SER A 56 -8.62 1.29 -1.70
C SER A 56 -8.45 0.91 -3.17
N ILE A 57 -8.74 -0.34 -3.48
CA ILE A 57 -8.56 -0.89 -4.82
C ILE A 57 -9.92 -0.99 -5.51
N PHE A 58 -10.02 -0.37 -6.68
CA PHE A 58 -11.22 -0.41 -7.50
C PHE A 58 -10.88 -1.01 -8.85
N ARG A 59 -11.90 -1.18 -9.67
CA ARG A 59 -11.77 -1.89 -10.94
C ARG A 59 -10.83 -1.18 -11.92
N ASP A 60 -11.02 0.13 -12.08
CA ASP A 60 -10.32 0.90 -13.10
C ASP A 60 -9.25 1.83 -12.53
N TYR A 61 -9.20 1.97 -11.21
CA TYR A 61 -8.28 2.87 -10.55
C TYR A 61 -8.11 2.43 -9.09
N PHE A 62 -7.16 3.03 -8.41
CA PHE A 62 -7.05 2.87 -6.96
C PHE A 62 -6.91 4.22 -6.29
N VAL A 63 -7.29 4.27 -5.02
CA VAL A 63 -7.25 5.50 -4.23
C VAL A 63 -6.25 5.31 -3.11
N LEU A 64 -5.30 6.22 -3.04
CA LEU A 64 -4.28 6.24 -2.01
C LEU A 64 -4.57 7.40 -1.07
N GLU A 65 -4.75 7.09 0.22
CA GLU A 65 -4.96 8.12 1.23
C GLU A 65 -3.67 8.31 1.99
N THR A 66 -3.22 9.56 2.08
CA THR A 66 -1.95 9.90 2.69
C THR A 66 -2.10 11.07 3.63
N ARG A 67 -1.09 11.23 4.48
CA ARG A 67 -0.97 12.41 5.33
C ARG A 67 0.43 12.97 5.17
N GLU A 68 0.49 14.24 4.81
CA GLU A 68 1.75 14.92 4.58
C GLU A 68 1.69 16.29 5.25
N GLY A 69 2.64 16.54 6.15
CA GLY A 69 2.68 17.82 6.85
C GLY A 69 1.46 18.09 7.71
N GLY A 70 0.80 17.04 8.21
CA GLY A 70 -0.41 17.16 9.00
C GLY A 70 -1.69 17.32 8.20
N LEU A 71 -1.60 17.30 6.87
CA LEU A 71 -2.76 17.42 5.98
C LEU A 71 -3.09 16.09 5.33
N ASP A 72 -4.34 15.71 5.40
CA ASP A 72 -4.82 14.50 4.73
C ASP A 72 -5.03 14.77 3.25
N GLN A 73 -4.56 13.84 2.42
CA GLN A 73 -4.68 13.96 0.97
C GLN A 73 -5.20 12.68 0.38
N ILE A 74 -5.89 12.79 -0.75
CA ILE A 74 -6.42 11.67 -1.49
C ILE A 74 -5.87 11.73 -2.90
N ASP A 75 -5.25 10.64 -3.33
CA ASP A 75 -4.63 10.54 -4.65
C ASP A 75 -5.31 9.40 -5.40
N VAL A 76 -5.95 9.72 -6.51
CA VAL A 76 -6.61 8.74 -7.37
C VAL A 76 -5.68 8.41 -8.53
N ARG A 77 -5.34 7.14 -8.66
CA ARG A 77 -4.38 6.69 -9.67
C ARG A 77 -4.98 5.60 -10.53
N SER A 78 -4.72 5.67 -11.83
CA SER A 78 -5.06 4.56 -12.73
C SER A 78 -3.93 3.53 -12.74
N TYR A 79 -4.30 2.31 -13.07
CA TYR A 79 -3.34 1.22 -13.16
C TYR A 79 -2.41 1.32 -14.35
#